data_322bb9c60bc6eca18384db78f6227a61
#
_entry.id   322bb9c60bc6eca18384db78f6227a61
#
_cell.length_a   1.000
_cell.length_b   1.000
_cell.length_c   1.000
_cell.angle_alpha   90.00
_cell.angle_beta   90.00
_cell.angle_gamma   90.00
#
_symmetry.space_group_name_H-M   'P 1'
#
loop_
_entity.id
_entity.type
_entity.pdbx_description
1 polymer ?
#
loop_
_entity_poly.entity_id
_entity_poly.type
_entity_poly.pdbx_seq_one_letter_code
_entity_poly.pdbx_strand_id
1 'polypeptide(L)'
;YSMKNIERIVLLVIVVLSSISMRAQTLENFFKAPPLCARPSTYWMWMNGNISKEGLTADLEYMKRASYGGAMMFNVGVGIPKGSVDYASPQWDEMTLHAVKEAERLGLELYLQNSPGYSGTGGPWITVENSMQQLEWTETMVVPDKKGLIELDLPQPYAKLGYYQDIKVLAFPALECETQLFPSLVTKVLLDDEEIDKNLFFDNDLESQVRMQRAGSVLTFELSQPFEARAVTVRRGKREKPLDPHDGPRDYAPDLKLEVSEDGRHYVDVSNISCPALRSMDTPGIALFEPVKGRYFRFITNRGTNISEVLLRASARLKDWTAKTNYVKD
;
A
#
# COMPACT_ATOMS: atom_id res chain seq x y z
N TYR A 1 43.42 -59.64 45.63
CA TYR A 1 42.95 -58.48 44.82
C TYR A 1 41.97 -57.73 45.67
N SER A 2 42.26 -56.49 45.97
CA SER A 2 41.41 -55.62 46.81
C SER A 2 40.05 -55.39 46.15
N MET A 3 38.96 -55.52 46.85
CA MET A 3 37.59 -55.21 46.43
C MET A 3 37.50 -53.88 45.64
N LYS A 4 38.25 -52.88 46.05
CA LYS A 4 38.37 -51.59 45.40
C LYS A 4 38.85 -51.65 43.92
N ASN A 5 39.65 -52.65 43.57
CA ASN A 5 40.11 -52.81 42.19
C ASN A 5 39.06 -53.47 41.28
N ILE A 6 38.21 -54.33 41.88
CA ILE A 6 37.07 -54.93 41.16
C ILE A 6 36.02 -53.87 40.84
N GLU A 7 35.71 -53.03 41.83
CA GLU A 7 34.75 -51.90 41.62
C GLU A 7 35.21 -50.92 40.54
N ARG A 8 36.52 -50.60 40.49
CA ARG A 8 37.10 -49.76 39.43
C ARG A 8 37.04 -50.42 38.06
N ILE A 9 37.30 -51.71 37.97
CA ILE A 9 37.20 -52.45 36.71
C ILE A 9 35.75 -52.51 36.21
N VAL A 10 34.82 -52.79 37.12
CA VAL A 10 33.36 -52.79 36.82
C VAL A 10 32.89 -51.41 36.36
N LEU A 11 33.31 -50.32 37.05
CA LEU A 11 32.99 -48.97 36.62
C LEU A 11 33.55 -48.62 35.24
N LEU A 12 34.77 -49.02 34.98
CA LEU A 12 35.43 -48.79 33.70
C LEU A 12 34.76 -49.60 32.55
N VAL A 13 34.33 -50.83 32.81
CA VAL A 13 33.55 -51.63 31.88
C VAL A 13 32.18 -51.05 31.63
N ILE A 14 31.50 -50.50 32.62
CA ILE A 14 30.20 -49.82 32.46
C ILE A 14 30.37 -48.53 31.64
N VAL A 15 31.41 -47.73 31.88
CA VAL A 15 31.72 -46.52 31.09
C VAL A 15 32.08 -46.87 29.64
N VAL A 16 32.82 -47.93 29.40
CA VAL A 16 33.16 -48.42 28.06
C VAL A 16 31.92 -48.95 27.35
N LEU A 17 31.10 -49.76 28.01
CA LEU A 17 29.84 -50.27 27.48
C LEU A 17 28.84 -49.17 27.18
N SER A 18 28.73 -48.14 28.05
CA SER A 18 27.86 -47.00 27.77
C SER A 18 28.37 -46.12 26.63
N SER A 19 29.66 -46.02 26.44
CA SER A 19 30.24 -45.29 25.28
C SER A 19 30.05 -46.05 23.94
N ILE A 20 29.99 -47.35 23.96
CA ILE A 20 29.72 -48.17 22.76
C ILE A 20 28.24 -48.14 22.38
N SER A 21 27.35 -47.87 23.34
CA SER A 21 25.91 -47.75 23.07
C SER A 21 25.53 -46.40 22.47
N MET A 22 26.37 -45.40 22.56
CA MET A 22 26.24 -44.16 21.76
C MET A 22 26.70 -44.44 20.32
N ARG A 23 25.93 -45.21 19.58
CA ARG A 23 26.07 -45.26 18.14
C ARG A 23 25.80 -43.82 17.65
N ALA A 24 26.86 -43.11 17.33
CA ALA A 24 26.73 -41.91 16.52
C ALA A 24 25.93 -42.28 15.29
N GLN A 25 24.69 -41.86 15.19
CA GLN A 25 23.94 -42.03 13.93
C GLN A 25 24.79 -41.42 12.83
N THR A 26 25.12 -42.20 11.82
CA THR A 26 25.89 -41.68 10.70
C THR A 26 25.06 -40.62 9.96
N LEU A 27 25.70 -39.68 9.33
CA LEU A 27 25.04 -38.64 8.53
C LEU A 27 24.06 -39.26 7.52
N GLU A 28 24.37 -40.43 7.01
CA GLU A 28 23.53 -41.21 6.12
C GLU A 28 22.22 -41.66 6.80
N ASN A 29 22.26 -42.06 8.06
CA ASN A 29 21.05 -42.46 8.80
C ASN A 29 20.16 -41.25 9.08
N PHE A 30 20.74 -40.09 9.40
CA PHE A 30 19.99 -38.82 9.52
C PHE A 30 19.38 -38.39 8.19
N PHE A 31 20.06 -38.59 7.09
CA PHE A 31 19.51 -38.30 5.78
C PHE A 31 18.35 -39.22 5.40
N LYS A 32 18.47 -40.53 5.67
CA LYS A 32 17.41 -41.53 5.36
C LYS A 32 16.19 -41.40 6.30
N ALA A 33 16.40 -41.03 7.55
CA ALA A 33 15.37 -40.91 8.56
C ALA A 33 15.59 -39.62 9.41
N PRO A 34 15.31 -38.45 8.85
CA PRO A 34 15.55 -37.19 9.55
C PRO A 34 14.65 -37.05 10.78
N PRO A 35 15.18 -36.54 11.90
CA PRO A 35 14.37 -36.21 13.05
C PRO A 35 13.36 -35.10 12.71
N LEU A 36 12.30 -34.95 13.50
CA LEU A 36 11.22 -34.00 13.22
C LEU A 36 11.77 -32.58 12.99
N CYS A 37 12.72 -32.12 13.80
CA CYS A 37 13.34 -30.80 13.69
C CYS A 37 14.15 -30.56 12.40
N ALA A 38 14.50 -31.61 11.67
CA ALA A 38 15.20 -31.52 10.38
C ALA A 38 14.30 -31.81 9.18
N ARG A 39 13.00 -32.04 9.38
CA ARG A 39 12.04 -32.23 8.31
C ARG A 39 11.55 -30.90 7.78
N PRO A 40 11.27 -30.77 6.47
CA PRO A 40 10.73 -29.54 5.91
C PRO A 40 9.32 -29.27 6.45
N SER A 41 8.98 -28.00 6.60
CA SER A 41 7.61 -27.52 6.75
C SER A 41 7.16 -26.87 5.45
N THR A 42 5.85 -26.87 5.20
CA THR A 42 5.28 -26.27 3.97
C THR A 42 4.24 -25.22 4.33
N TYR A 43 4.03 -24.26 3.40
CA TYR A 43 2.82 -23.45 3.44
C TYR A 43 1.62 -24.32 3.09
N TRP A 44 0.55 -24.15 3.86
CA TRP A 44 -0.72 -24.83 3.65
C TRP A 44 -1.80 -23.80 3.36
N MET A 45 -2.08 -23.60 2.09
CA MET A 45 -2.95 -22.54 1.61
C MET A 45 -4.42 -22.91 1.81
N TRP A 46 -5.12 -22.20 2.67
CA TRP A 46 -6.56 -22.26 2.80
C TRP A 46 -7.19 -21.26 1.83
N MET A 47 -7.75 -21.79 0.76
CA MET A 47 -8.12 -21.07 -0.45
C MET A 47 -9.48 -20.38 -0.32
N ASN A 48 -9.54 -19.16 0.26
CA ASN A 48 -10.73 -18.32 0.39
C ASN A 48 -11.97 -19.05 0.93
N GLY A 49 -11.78 -19.89 1.96
CA GLY A 49 -12.87 -20.63 2.59
C GLY A 49 -13.35 -21.88 1.83
N ASN A 50 -12.64 -22.29 0.77
CA ASN A 50 -12.89 -23.58 0.10
C ASN A 50 -12.17 -24.71 0.84
N ILE A 51 -12.65 -25.00 2.05
CA ILE A 51 -12.08 -26.01 2.96
C ILE A 51 -13.19 -26.91 3.51
N SER A 52 -12.83 -28.15 3.81
CA SER A 52 -13.70 -29.11 4.52
C SER A 52 -12.87 -29.98 5.48
N LYS A 53 -13.49 -30.58 6.50
CA LYS A 53 -12.80 -31.46 7.43
C LYS A 53 -12.10 -32.63 6.73
N GLU A 54 -12.76 -33.22 5.77
CA GLU A 54 -12.24 -34.34 4.97
C GLU A 54 -11.01 -33.92 4.16
N GLY A 55 -11.09 -32.73 3.51
CA GLY A 55 -9.99 -32.16 2.77
C GLY A 55 -8.79 -31.86 3.66
N LEU A 56 -9.02 -31.19 4.81
CA LEU A 56 -7.97 -30.88 5.78
C LEU A 56 -7.28 -32.14 6.33
N THR A 57 -8.05 -33.17 6.66
CA THR A 57 -7.50 -34.48 7.08
C THR A 57 -6.64 -35.09 5.97
N ALA A 58 -7.16 -35.14 4.75
CA ALA A 58 -6.44 -35.72 3.60
C ALA A 58 -5.11 -34.99 3.33
N ASP A 59 -5.12 -33.65 3.34
CA ASP A 59 -3.91 -32.84 3.17
C ASP A 59 -2.84 -33.17 4.21
N LEU A 60 -3.21 -33.18 5.49
CA LEU A 60 -2.27 -33.48 6.58
C LEU A 60 -1.73 -34.92 6.50
N GLU A 61 -2.57 -35.88 6.12
CA GLU A 61 -2.13 -37.27 5.88
C GLU A 61 -1.14 -37.36 4.71
N TYR A 62 -1.35 -36.58 3.63
CA TYR A 62 -0.40 -36.50 2.53
C TYR A 62 0.93 -35.90 2.99
N MET A 63 0.89 -34.78 3.75
CA MET A 63 2.09 -34.16 4.31
C MET A 63 2.87 -35.14 5.16
N LYS A 64 2.18 -35.93 6.01
CA LYS A 64 2.81 -36.97 6.83
C LYS A 64 3.48 -38.04 5.99
N ARG A 65 2.79 -38.56 4.95
CA ARG A 65 3.34 -39.56 4.03
C ARG A 65 4.54 -39.04 3.25
N ALA A 66 4.51 -37.75 2.90
CA ALA A 66 5.62 -37.07 2.21
C ALA A 66 6.78 -36.68 3.15
N SER A 67 6.72 -37.11 4.43
CA SER A 67 7.76 -36.86 5.44
C SER A 67 7.95 -35.39 5.82
N TYR A 68 6.92 -34.54 5.66
CA TYR A 68 6.93 -33.21 6.23
C TYR A 68 6.93 -33.26 7.78
N GLY A 69 7.58 -32.28 8.39
CA GLY A 69 7.58 -32.07 9.85
C GLY A 69 6.40 -31.25 10.33
N GLY A 70 5.87 -30.39 9.46
CA GLY A 70 4.77 -29.49 9.83
C GLY A 70 4.23 -28.69 8.66
N ALA A 71 3.23 -27.86 8.96
CA ALA A 71 2.58 -26.97 7.99
C ALA A 71 2.30 -25.60 8.61
N MET A 72 2.43 -24.56 7.82
CA MET A 72 1.99 -23.20 8.16
C MET A 72 0.68 -22.93 7.45
N MET A 73 -0.40 -22.83 8.21
CA MET A 73 -1.71 -22.46 7.71
C MET A 73 -1.71 -21.02 7.23
N PHE A 74 -2.13 -20.80 5.98
CA PHE A 74 -2.11 -19.51 5.33
C PHE A 74 -3.43 -19.26 4.60
N ASN A 75 -4.21 -18.29 5.06
CA ASN A 75 -5.48 -17.95 4.43
C ASN A 75 -5.24 -17.04 3.21
N VAL A 76 -5.68 -17.46 2.03
CA VAL A 76 -5.49 -16.72 0.77
C VAL A 76 -6.84 -16.48 0.12
N GLY A 77 -7.18 -15.20 -0.13
CA GLY A 77 -8.48 -14.83 -0.69
C GLY A 77 -8.43 -14.12 -2.05
N VAL A 78 -7.25 -13.54 -2.40
CA VAL A 78 -7.13 -12.70 -3.59
C VAL A 78 -7.22 -13.52 -4.88
N GLY A 79 -8.16 -13.17 -5.76
CA GLY A 79 -8.34 -13.83 -7.06
C GLY A 79 -8.96 -15.23 -6.99
N ILE A 80 -9.43 -15.68 -5.81
CA ILE A 80 -10.00 -17.01 -5.58
C ILE A 80 -11.49 -16.86 -5.34
N PRO A 81 -12.37 -17.65 -6.01
CA PRO A 81 -13.79 -17.68 -5.71
C PRO A 81 -14.04 -17.96 -4.24
N LYS A 82 -15.01 -17.26 -3.65
CA LYS A 82 -15.36 -17.41 -2.25
C LYS A 82 -15.96 -18.80 -1.98
N GLY A 83 -15.44 -19.49 -0.97
CA GLY A 83 -15.97 -20.74 -0.45
C GLY A 83 -17.05 -20.52 0.61
N SER A 84 -17.44 -21.62 1.29
CA SER A 84 -18.51 -21.61 2.29
C SER A 84 -18.07 -21.21 3.69
N VAL A 85 -16.76 -21.17 3.98
CA VAL A 85 -16.19 -20.91 5.30
C VAL A 85 -15.53 -19.53 5.32
N ASP A 86 -16.15 -18.58 5.97
CA ASP A 86 -15.58 -17.25 6.13
C ASP A 86 -14.44 -17.25 7.15
N TYR A 87 -13.36 -16.52 6.85
CA TYR A 87 -12.24 -16.35 7.79
C TYR A 87 -12.71 -15.73 9.10
N ALA A 88 -12.20 -16.28 10.21
CA ALA A 88 -12.56 -15.88 11.58
C ALA A 88 -14.06 -15.99 11.91
N SER A 89 -14.82 -16.81 11.17
CA SER A 89 -16.18 -17.20 11.53
C SER A 89 -16.17 -18.40 12.50
N PRO A 90 -17.27 -18.70 13.20
CA PRO A 90 -17.37 -19.91 14.02
C PRO A 90 -17.07 -21.21 13.25
N GLN A 91 -17.42 -21.27 11.95
CA GLN A 91 -17.09 -22.42 11.12
C GLN A 91 -15.58 -22.49 10.84
N TRP A 92 -14.92 -21.34 10.65
CA TRP A 92 -13.47 -21.30 10.50
C TRP A 92 -12.75 -21.76 11.75
N ASP A 93 -13.24 -21.37 12.94
CA ASP A 93 -12.72 -21.83 14.22
C ASP A 93 -12.86 -23.35 14.37
N GLU A 94 -14.01 -23.90 13.94
CA GLU A 94 -14.24 -25.34 13.93
C GLU A 94 -13.26 -26.09 13.00
N MET A 95 -13.02 -25.56 11.80
CA MET A 95 -12.05 -26.12 10.84
C MET A 95 -10.63 -26.04 11.41
N THR A 96 -10.28 -24.92 12.04
CA THR A 96 -8.97 -24.73 12.69
C THR A 96 -8.77 -25.73 13.82
N LEU A 97 -9.76 -25.90 14.69
CA LEU A 97 -9.71 -26.89 15.79
C LEU A 97 -9.58 -28.33 15.25
N HIS A 98 -10.28 -28.64 14.15
CA HIS A 98 -10.16 -29.93 13.48
C HIS A 98 -8.73 -30.15 12.95
N ALA A 99 -8.18 -29.15 12.25
CA ALA A 99 -6.81 -29.21 11.74
C ALA A 99 -5.75 -29.41 12.85
N VAL A 100 -5.91 -28.73 13.98
CA VAL A 100 -5.02 -28.88 15.15
C VAL A 100 -5.07 -30.32 15.67
N LYS A 101 -6.27 -30.89 15.86
CA LYS A 101 -6.43 -32.27 16.33
C LYS A 101 -5.84 -33.29 15.36
N GLU A 102 -6.03 -33.10 14.06
CA GLU A 102 -5.48 -33.98 13.05
C GLU A 102 -3.94 -33.87 12.97
N ALA A 103 -3.39 -32.66 13.06
CA ALA A 103 -1.94 -32.47 13.14
C ALA A 103 -1.34 -33.15 14.37
N GLU A 104 -1.99 -33.04 15.54
CA GLU A 104 -1.60 -33.76 16.76
C GLU A 104 -1.65 -35.29 16.56
N ARG A 105 -2.75 -35.82 16.00
CA ARG A 105 -2.89 -37.25 15.70
C ARG A 105 -1.76 -37.77 14.81
N LEU A 106 -1.31 -36.96 13.85
CA LEU A 106 -0.29 -37.33 12.89
C LEU A 106 1.14 -37.00 13.36
N GLY A 107 1.30 -36.30 14.48
CA GLY A 107 2.60 -35.82 14.97
C GLY A 107 3.25 -34.85 14.01
N LEU A 108 2.48 -33.89 13.50
CA LEU A 108 2.90 -32.76 12.67
C LEU A 108 2.86 -31.47 13.48
N GLU A 109 3.83 -30.58 13.25
CA GLU A 109 3.79 -29.23 13.80
C GLU A 109 2.84 -28.38 12.95
N LEU A 110 1.96 -27.60 13.61
CA LEU A 110 1.06 -26.67 12.93
C LEU A 110 1.34 -25.25 13.37
N TYR A 111 1.64 -24.40 12.40
CA TYR A 111 1.85 -22.96 12.60
C TYR A 111 0.63 -22.21 12.09
N LEU A 112 0.14 -21.26 12.88
CA LEU A 112 -1.01 -20.43 12.54
C LEU A 112 -0.53 -19.02 12.19
N GLN A 113 -0.98 -18.52 11.05
CA GLN A 113 -0.82 -17.11 10.70
C GLN A 113 -1.89 -16.29 11.41
N ASN A 114 -1.52 -15.13 11.94
CA ASN A 114 -2.42 -14.28 12.73
C ASN A 114 -3.26 -13.31 11.89
N SER A 115 -3.31 -13.49 10.58
CA SER A 115 -4.03 -12.58 9.66
C SER A 115 -4.46 -13.30 8.38
N PRO A 116 -5.48 -12.78 7.66
CA PRO A 116 -5.81 -13.29 6.32
C PRO A 116 -4.79 -12.78 5.30
N GLY A 117 -4.24 -13.69 4.51
CA GLY A 117 -3.28 -13.36 3.44
C GLY A 117 -2.00 -12.72 3.95
N TYR A 118 -1.50 -11.72 3.24
CA TYR A 118 -0.25 -11.03 3.55
C TYR A 118 -0.42 -9.82 4.48
N SER A 119 -1.62 -9.56 4.98
CA SER A 119 -1.90 -8.43 5.85
C SER A 119 -1.68 -8.78 7.32
N GLY A 120 -0.65 -8.23 7.93
CA GLY A 120 -0.39 -8.38 9.38
C GLY A 120 -1.33 -7.56 10.28
N THR A 121 -2.16 -6.70 9.71
CA THR A 121 -3.01 -5.74 10.45
C THR A 121 -4.47 -5.71 9.99
N GLY A 122 -4.86 -6.60 9.08
CA GLY A 122 -6.22 -6.65 8.51
C GLY A 122 -7.08 -7.77 9.09
N GLY A 123 -8.38 -7.68 8.84
CA GLY A 123 -9.35 -8.71 9.20
C GLY A 123 -10.77 -8.23 8.98
N PRO A 124 -11.76 -9.13 8.89
CA PRO A 124 -13.16 -8.77 8.64
C PRO A 124 -13.80 -7.95 9.77
N TRP A 125 -13.17 -7.90 10.93
CA TRP A 125 -13.60 -7.11 12.11
C TRP A 125 -13.06 -5.68 12.11
N ILE A 126 -12.17 -5.31 11.17
CA ILE A 126 -11.62 -3.95 11.10
C ILE A 126 -12.67 -3.04 10.48
N THR A 127 -13.17 -2.09 11.28
CA THR A 127 -14.05 -1.03 10.80
C THR A 127 -13.23 0.11 10.20
N VAL A 128 -13.88 1.02 9.49
CA VAL A 128 -13.22 2.17 8.88
C VAL A 128 -12.49 3.02 9.93
N GLU A 129 -13.11 3.20 11.10
CA GLU A 129 -12.56 3.96 12.24
C GLU A 129 -11.29 3.32 12.82
N ASN A 130 -11.20 2.00 12.77
CA ASN A 130 -10.08 1.24 13.30
C ASN A 130 -9.05 0.83 12.24
N SER A 131 -9.26 1.23 10.99
CA SER A 131 -8.31 1.01 9.91
C SER A 131 -7.10 1.93 10.00
N MET A 132 -6.07 1.69 9.21
CA MET A 132 -4.95 2.62 9.09
C MET A 132 -5.47 3.98 8.62
N GLN A 133 -5.09 5.03 9.34
CA GLN A 133 -5.48 6.40 9.06
C GLN A 133 -4.40 7.13 8.28
N GLN A 134 -4.82 8.07 7.47
CA GLN A 134 -3.96 8.96 6.70
C GLN A 134 -4.25 10.40 7.11
N LEU A 135 -3.20 11.22 7.25
CA LEU A 135 -3.38 12.64 7.49
C LEU A 135 -3.72 13.32 6.16
N GLU A 136 -4.86 14.00 6.14
CA GLU A 136 -5.29 14.84 5.02
C GLU A 136 -5.54 16.26 5.53
N TRP A 137 -5.50 17.23 4.63
CA TRP A 137 -5.93 18.59 4.92
C TRP A 137 -6.58 19.23 3.70
N THR A 138 -7.36 20.24 3.95
CA THR A 138 -7.89 21.13 2.94
C THR A 138 -7.60 22.56 3.34
N GLU A 139 -7.58 23.45 2.38
CA GLU A 139 -7.28 24.86 2.57
C GLU A 139 -8.36 25.71 1.91
N THR A 140 -8.75 26.79 2.57
CA THR A 140 -9.58 27.81 1.94
C THR A 140 -9.07 29.21 2.29
N MET A 141 -9.09 30.09 1.31
CA MET A 141 -8.77 31.51 1.51
C MET A 141 -10.02 32.22 1.94
N VAL A 142 -9.94 32.94 3.04
CA VAL A 142 -11.06 33.69 3.57
C VAL A 142 -10.67 35.15 3.81
N VAL A 143 -11.60 36.04 3.56
CA VAL A 143 -11.46 37.48 3.89
C VAL A 143 -12.42 37.79 5.03
N PRO A 144 -11.92 38.27 6.18
CA PRO A 144 -12.77 38.66 7.30
C PRO A 144 -13.75 39.76 6.88
N ASP A 145 -14.90 39.82 7.55
CA ASP A 145 -15.81 40.92 7.44
C ASP A 145 -15.23 42.23 8.07
N LYS A 146 -15.99 43.31 8.01
CA LYS A 146 -15.57 44.61 8.61
C LYS A 146 -15.35 44.53 10.12
N LYS A 147 -15.86 43.51 10.80
CA LYS A 147 -15.71 43.29 12.26
C LYS A 147 -14.57 42.29 12.56
N GLY A 148 -13.91 41.78 11.54
CA GLY A 148 -12.88 40.75 11.68
C GLY A 148 -13.43 39.37 11.94
N LEU A 149 -14.73 39.13 11.70
CA LEU A 149 -15.38 37.83 11.86
C LEU A 149 -15.35 37.07 10.54
N ILE A 150 -15.21 35.76 10.66
CA ILE A 150 -15.29 34.83 9.56
C ILE A 150 -16.27 33.74 9.99
N GLU A 151 -17.31 33.53 9.20
CA GLU A 151 -18.26 32.44 9.36
C GLU A 151 -18.31 31.66 8.02
N LEU A 152 -17.94 30.41 8.04
CA LEU A 152 -17.94 29.57 6.87
C LEU A 152 -18.12 28.11 7.28
N ASP A 153 -18.70 27.33 6.38
CA ASP A 153 -18.64 25.88 6.49
C ASP A 153 -17.19 25.42 6.25
N LEU A 154 -16.68 24.55 7.13
CA LEU A 154 -15.33 24.03 6.98
C LEU A 154 -15.24 23.19 5.72
N PRO A 155 -14.26 23.47 4.83
CA PRO A 155 -14.07 22.66 3.65
C PRO A 155 -13.66 21.24 4.05
N GLN A 156 -14.30 20.26 3.45
CA GLN A 156 -14.07 18.85 3.75
C GLN A 156 -12.91 18.31 2.94
N PRO A 157 -11.95 17.57 3.54
CA PRO A 157 -10.95 16.84 2.79
C PRO A 157 -11.58 15.66 2.06
N TYR A 158 -10.89 15.16 1.04
CA TYR A 158 -11.28 13.89 0.45
C TYR A 158 -11.21 12.77 1.50
N ALA A 159 -12.34 12.09 1.71
CA ALA A 159 -12.46 11.05 2.71
C ALA A 159 -12.69 9.69 2.04
N LYS A 160 -11.68 8.84 2.02
CA LYS A 160 -11.80 7.46 1.55
C LYS A 160 -12.82 6.72 2.42
N LEU A 161 -13.71 5.96 1.78
CA LEU A 161 -14.81 5.24 2.45
C LEU A 161 -15.74 6.14 3.27
N GLY A 162 -15.77 7.44 3.00
CA GLY A 162 -16.67 8.39 3.65
C GLY A 162 -16.36 8.67 5.13
N TYR A 163 -15.21 8.26 5.64
CA TYR A 163 -14.82 8.50 7.02
C TYR A 163 -13.68 9.52 7.12
N TYR A 164 -13.87 10.53 7.95
CA TYR A 164 -12.79 11.40 8.40
C TYR A 164 -13.08 11.92 9.82
N GLN A 165 -12.05 12.38 10.49
CA GLN A 165 -12.14 13.00 11.81
C GLN A 165 -11.27 14.24 11.85
N ASP A 166 -11.86 15.38 12.26
CA ASP A 166 -11.10 16.62 12.46
C ASP A 166 -10.07 16.45 13.57
N ILE A 167 -8.83 16.78 13.25
CA ILE A 167 -7.75 16.83 14.23
C ILE A 167 -7.57 18.28 14.72
N LYS A 168 -7.52 19.23 13.79
CA LYS A 168 -7.26 20.64 14.07
C LYS A 168 -7.76 21.53 12.93
N VAL A 169 -8.34 22.65 13.31
CA VAL A 169 -8.59 23.79 12.42
C VAL A 169 -7.56 24.86 12.75
N LEU A 170 -6.87 25.35 11.73
CA LEU A 170 -5.85 26.38 11.86
C LEU A 170 -6.26 27.60 11.01
N ALA A 171 -6.10 28.79 11.56
CA ALA A 171 -6.23 30.05 10.83
C ALA A 171 -4.95 30.86 11.00
N PHE A 172 -4.39 31.32 9.91
CA PHE A 172 -3.17 32.11 9.91
C PHE A 172 -3.20 33.12 8.75
N PRO A 173 -2.45 34.24 8.85
CA PRO A 173 -2.34 35.16 7.74
C PRO A 173 -1.78 34.50 6.50
N ALA A 174 -2.43 34.72 5.36
CA ALA A 174 -1.92 34.24 4.09
C ALA A 174 -0.61 34.94 3.72
N LEU A 175 0.27 34.22 3.05
CA LEU A 175 1.46 34.83 2.45
C LEU A 175 1.02 35.77 1.33
N GLU A 176 1.72 36.88 1.14
CA GLU A 176 1.41 37.85 0.09
C GLU A 176 1.37 37.15 -1.30
N CYS A 177 2.30 36.24 -1.56
CA CYS A 177 2.35 35.48 -2.81
C CYS A 177 1.16 34.52 -3.01
N GLU A 178 0.38 34.20 -1.97
CA GLU A 178 -0.79 33.31 -2.04
C GLU A 178 -2.13 34.08 -2.11
N THR A 179 -2.11 35.40 -2.09
CA THR A 179 -3.33 36.20 -2.23
C THR A 179 -3.98 36.06 -3.61
N GLN A 180 -3.19 35.64 -4.60
CA GLN A 180 -3.65 35.37 -5.95
C GLN A 180 -3.68 33.87 -6.21
N LEU A 181 -4.89 33.31 -6.25
CA LEU A 181 -5.08 31.87 -6.42
C LEU A 181 -5.01 31.46 -7.90
N PHE A 182 -4.23 30.44 -8.22
CA PHE A 182 -4.10 29.89 -9.57
C PHE A 182 -5.46 29.63 -10.24
N PRO A 183 -6.45 28.95 -9.61
CA PRO A 183 -7.75 28.70 -10.25
C PRO A 183 -8.48 29.95 -10.73
N SER A 184 -8.35 31.06 -10.00
CA SER A 184 -9.01 32.32 -10.33
C SER A 184 -8.40 33.02 -11.55
N LEU A 185 -7.18 32.66 -11.91
CA LEU A 185 -6.47 33.19 -13.08
C LEU A 185 -6.71 32.39 -14.34
N VAL A 186 -7.09 31.12 -14.23
CA VAL A 186 -7.29 30.24 -15.40
C VAL A 186 -8.47 30.75 -16.21
N THR A 187 -8.18 31.17 -17.44
CA THR A 187 -9.17 31.60 -18.42
C THR A 187 -9.61 30.47 -19.32
N LYS A 188 -8.67 29.58 -19.66
CA LYS A 188 -8.88 28.49 -20.63
C LYS A 188 -8.04 27.28 -20.28
N VAL A 189 -8.58 26.09 -20.55
CA VAL A 189 -7.84 24.83 -20.50
C VAL A 189 -7.98 24.10 -21.82
N LEU A 190 -6.87 23.61 -22.33
CA LEU A 190 -6.80 22.88 -23.61
C LEU A 190 -6.24 21.48 -23.36
N LEU A 191 -6.88 20.47 -23.94
CA LEU A 191 -6.33 19.12 -24.05
C LEU A 191 -6.07 18.82 -25.52
N ASP A 192 -4.80 18.60 -25.89
CA ASP A 192 -4.37 18.35 -27.28
C ASP A 192 -4.96 19.44 -28.27
N ASP A 193 -4.91 20.72 -27.85
CA ASP A 193 -5.44 21.92 -28.54
C ASP A 193 -6.98 22.06 -28.55
N GLU A 194 -7.73 21.13 -28.00
CA GLU A 194 -9.18 21.23 -27.82
C GLU A 194 -9.54 21.84 -26.46
N GLU A 195 -10.44 22.84 -26.46
CA GLU A 195 -10.89 23.50 -25.25
C GLU A 195 -11.82 22.58 -24.44
N ILE A 196 -11.53 22.47 -23.13
CA ILE A 196 -12.30 21.66 -22.19
C ILE A 196 -12.73 22.50 -20.99
N ASP A 197 -13.73 22.01 -20.22
CA ASP A 197 -14.20 22.71 -19.03
C ASP A 197 -13.12 22.75 -17.96
N LYS A 198 -12.69 23.98 -17.62
CA LYS A 198 -11.67 24.21 -16.60
C LYS A 198 -12.11 23.81 -15.19
N ASN A 199 -13.40 23.80 -14.89
CA ASN A 199 -13.93 23.49 -13.57
C ASN A 199 -13.65 22.05 -13.16
N LEU A 200 -13.45 21.13 -14.12
CA LEU A 200 -13.06 19.74 -13.88
C LEU A 200 -11.74 19.58 -13.09
N PHE A 201 -10.94 20.65 -12.98
CA PHE A 201 -9.65 20.62 -12.26
C PHE A 201 -9.67 21.31 -10.91
N PHE A 202 -10.84 21.85 -10.49
CA PHE A 202 -10.94 22.71 -9.29
C PHE A 202 -12.20 22.43 -8.47
N ASP A 203 -12.90 21.34 -8.72
CA ASP A 203 -14.16 20.98 -8.04
C ASP A 203 -13.94 20.10 -6.80
N ASN A 204 -12.69 19.67 -6.55
CA ASN A 204 -12.30 18.74 -5.49
C ASN A 204 -13.03 17.38 -5.58
N ASP A 205 -13.43 16.99 -6.79
CA ASP A 205 -14.06 15.71 -7.06
C ASP A 205 -13.13 14.82 -7.90
N LEU A 206 -12.67 13.71 -7.35
CA LEU A 206 -11.80 12.77 -8.06
C LEU A 206 -12.54 11.93 -9.11
N GLU A 207 -13.86 11.95 -9.13
CA GLU A 207 -14.67 11.34 -10.20
C GLU A 207 -14.71 12.24 -11.45
N SER A 208 -14.61 13.57 -11.27
CA SER A 208 -14.40 14.53 -12.34
C SER A 208 -12.98 14.37 -12.87
N GLN A 209 -12.82 13.85 -14.07
CA GLN A 209 -11.48 13.55 -14.57
C GLN A 209 -11.36 13.74 -16.10
N VAL A 210 -10.18 14.12 -16.51
CA VAL A 210 -9.80 14.25 -17.91
C VAL A 210 -8.79 13.19 -18.29
N ARG A 211 -9.03 12.50 -19.40
CA ARG A 211 -8.15 11.42 -19.85
C ARG A 211 -7.16 11.92 -20.89
N MET A 212 -5.89 11.98 -20.54
CA MET A 212 -4.78 12.11 -21.46
C MET A 212 -4.48 10.72 -22.04
N GLN A 213 -4.87 10.50 -23.29
CA GLN A 213 -5.01 9.14 -23.82
C GLN A 213 -3.70 8.41 -24.11
N ARG A 214 -2.64 9.16 -24.51
CA ARG A 214 -1.38 8.58 -24.99
C ARG A 214 -0.17 9.39 -24.51
N ALA A 215 0.99 8.78 -24.58
CA ALA A 215 2.24 9.53 -24.39
C ALA A 215 2.32 10.71 -25.36
N GLY A 216 2.71 11.87 -24.87
CA GLY A 216 2.79 13.11 -25.61
C GLY A 216 1.48 13.91 -25.65
N SER A 217 0.35 13.43 -25.06
CA SER A 217 -0.82 14.29 -24.87
C SER A 217 -0.47 15.48 -23.98
N VAL A 218 -1.03 16.64 -24.31
CA VAL A 218 -0.68 17.94 -23.71
C VAL A 218 -1.93 18.56 -23.08
N LEU A 219 -1.85 18.88 -21.79
CA LEU A 219 -2.85 19.65 -21.05
C LEU A 219 -2.29 21.04 -20.77
N THR A 220 -2.90 22.10 -21.33
CA THR A 220 -2.43 23.48 -21.22
C THR A 220 -3.41 24.36 -20.46
N PHE A 221 -2.92 25.08 -19.46
CA PHE A 221 -3.65 26.11 -18.73
C PHE A 221 -3.21 27.49 -19.21
N GLU A 222 -4.15 28.29 -19.72
CA GLU A 222 -3.95 29.68 -20.08
C GLU A 222 -4.47 30.59 -18.99
N LEU A 223 -3.67 31.57 -18.57
CA LEU A 223 -3.99 32.50 -17.49
C LEU A 223 -4.29 33.90 -18.01
N SER A 224 -5.15 34.63 -17.29
CA SER A 224 -5.43 36.05 -17.57
C SER A 224 -4.21 36.97 -17.44
N GLN A 225 -3.28 36.57 -16.54
CA GLN A 225 -2.02 37.29 -16.29
C GLN A 225 -0.93 36.32 -15.83
N PRO A 226 0.35 36.72 -15.89
CA PRO A 226 1.44 35.86 -15.45
C PRO A 226 1.30 35.49 -13.97
N PHE A 227 1.58 34.21 -13.68
CA PHE A 227 1.60 33.64 -12.34
C PHE A 227 3.01 33.12 -12.02
N GLU A 228 3.51 33.42 -10.82
CA GLU A 228 4.77 32.87 -10.33
C GLU A 228 4.48 31.62 -9.52
N ALA A 229 4.94 30.47 -10.03
CA ALA A 229 4.76 29.17 -9.40
C ALA A 229 6.07 28.63 -8.79
N ARG A 230 5.97 27.93 -7.65
CA ARG A 230 7.07 27.23 -6.97
C ARG A 230 6.75 25.79 -6.64
N ALA A 231 5.49 25.41 -6.74
CA ALA A 231 5.03 24.07 -6.50
C ALA A 231 3.84 23.75 -7.39
N VAL A 232 3.68 22.47 -7.67
CA VAL A 232 2.48 21.94 -8.34
C VAL A 232 2.01 20.71 -7.59
N THR A 233 0.69 20.59 -7.46
CA THR A 233 0.00 19.40 -6.97
C THR A 233 -0.88 18.89 -8.09
N VAL A 234 -0.76 17.61 -8.42
CA VAL A 234 -1.61 16.92 -9.40
C VAL A 234 -2.27 15.73 -8.72
N ARG A 235 -3.60 15.65 -8.80
CA ARG A 235 -4.34 14.45 -8.37
C ARG A 235 -4.79 13.67 -9.60
N ARG A 236 -4.67 12.37 -9.52
CA ARG A 236 -5.23 11.47 -10.54
C ARG A 236 -6.69 11.22 -10.25
N GLY A 237 -7.46 11.10 -11.31
CA GLY A 237 -8.82 10.61 -11.22
C GLY A 237 -8.88 9.13 -10.86
N LYS A 238 -10.04 8.69 -10.43
CA LYS A 238 -10.33 7.30 -10.09
C LYS A 238 -10.07 6.35 -11.26
N ARG A 239 -9.47 5.23 -10.98
CA ARG A 239 -9.24 4.20 -12.01
C ARG A 239 -10.49 3.39 -12.23
N GLU A 240 -10.80 3.11 -13.48
CA GLU A 240 -11.91 2.22 -13.87
C GLU A 240 -11.69 0.77 -13.43
N LYS A 241 -10.43 0.35 -13.27
CA LYS A 241 -10.07 -1.01 -12.84
C LYS A 241 -9.09 -0.97 -11.68
N PRO A 242 -9.28 -1.84 -10.67
CA PRO A 242 -8.27 -2.04 -9.64
C PRO A 242 -6.91 -2.41 -10.25
N LEU A 243 -5.83 -2.08 -9.54
CA LEU A 243 -4.50 -2.55 -9.89
C LEU A 243 -4.47 -4.08 -9.78
N ASP A 244 -4.04 -4.77 -10.85
CA ASP A 244 -3.73 -6.18 -10.75
C ASP A 244 -2.50 -6.32 -9.82
N PRO A 245 -2.58 -7.12 -8.75
CA PRO A 245 -1.44 -7.38 -7.86
C PRO A 245 -0.24 -7.99 -8.60
N HIS A 246 -0.46 -8.57 -9.77
CA HIS A 246 0.57 -9.17 -10.62
C HIS A 246 1.13 -8.22 -11.69
N ASP A 247 0.58 -7.01 -11.80
CA ASP A 247 1.26 -5.95 -12.54
C ASP A 247 2.64 -5.74 -11.89
N GLY A 248 3.68 -6.17 -12.55
CA GLY A 248 5.06 -6.11 -12.06
C GLY A 248 5.50 -4.69 -11.67
N PRO A 249 6.73 -4.52 -11.15
CA PRO A 249 7.25 -3.21 -10.78
C PRO A 249 7.11 -2.29 -11.98
N ARG A 250 6.34 -1.22 -11.82
CA ARG A 250 6.13 -0.22 -12.86
C ARG A 250 7.36 0.65 -12.91
N ASP A 251 7.81 0.94 -14.13
CA ASP A 251 8.83 1.93 -14.36
C ASP A 251 8.50 3.20 -13.57
N TYR A 252 9.43 3.63 -12.74
CA TYR A 252 9.37 4.86 -11.96
C TYR A 252 9.56 6.11 -12.84
N ALA A 253 9.31 6.01 -14.15
CA ALA A 253 9.33 7.16 -15.02
C ALA A 253 8.28 8.19 -14.55
N PRO A 254 8.64 9.48 -14.47
CA PRO A 254 7.68 10.52 -14.13
C PRO A 254 6.48 10.46 -15.06
N ASP A 255 5.29 10.68 -14.50
CA ASP A 255 4.05 10.59 -15.24
C ASP A 255 3.82 11.78 -16.17
N LEU A 256 4.25 12.95 -15.71
CA LEU A 256 4.03 14.23 -16.37
C LEU A 256 5.32 15.04 -16.37
N LYS A 257 5.49 15.83 -17.41
CA LYS A 257 6.46 16.91 -17.52
C LYS A 257 5.71 18.23 -17.47
N LEU A 258 6.17 19.17 -16.63
CA LEU A 258 5.65 20.54 -16.56
C LEU A 258 6.55 21.46 -17.33
N GLU A 259 5.96 22.29 -18.16
CA GLU A 259 6.62 23.38 -18.88
C GLU A 259 5.85 24.69 -18.69
N VAL A 260 6.55 25.82 -18.82
CA VAL A 260 6.00 27.16 -18.69
C VAL A 260 6.35 28.01 -19.90
N SER A 261 5.45 28.93 -20.25
CA SER A 261 5.66 29.92 -21.30
C SER A 261 5.01 31.27 -20.96
N GLU A 262 5.61 32.36 -21.42
CA GLU A 262 5.01 33.70 -21.31
C GLU A 262 4.12 34.03 -22.54
N ASP A 263 4.47 33.51 -23.71
CA ASP A 263 3.85 33.86 -24.99
C ASP A 263 2.99 32.74 -25.63
N GLY A 264 2.97 31.55 -24.98
CA GLY A 264 2.27 30.36 -25.48
C GLY A 264 2.95 29.67 -26.69
N ARG A 265 4.17 30.09 -27.04
CA ARG A 265 4.93 29.54 -28.18
C ARG A 265 6.27 28.94 -27.74
N HIS A 266 7.00 29.67 -26.91
CA HIS A 266 8.30 29.24 -26.41
C HIS A 266 8.15 28.71 -25.01
N TYR A 267 8.28 27.39 -24.84
CA TYR A 267 8.13 26.70 -23.58
C TYR A 267 9.48 26.30 -23.00
N VAL A 268 9.60 26.42 -21.69
CA VAL A 268 10.79 26.04 -20.93
C VAL A 268 10.40 24.93 -19.96
N ASP A 269 11.24 23.91 -19.87
CA ASP A 269 11.09 22.81 -18.91
C ASP A 269 11.17 23.30 -17.46
N VAL A 270 10.25 22.88 -16.62
CA VAL A 270 10.20 23.25 -15.20
C VAL A 270 10.52 22.06 -14.31
N SER A 271 9.76 21.00 -14.41
CA SER A 271 9.91 19.83 -13.55
C SER A 271 9.22 18.60 -14.11
N ASN A 272 9.66 17.44 -13.64
CA ASN A 272 8.94 16.20 -13.81
C ASN A 272 8.07 15.91 -12.56
N ILE A 273 6.87 15.39 -12.79
CA ILE A 273 5.90 15.10 -11.75
C ILE A 273 5.63 13.60 -11.78
N SER A 274 5.92 12.93 -10.68
CA SER A 274 5.51 11.56 -10.45
C SER A 274 4.22 11.56 -9.64
N CYS A 275 3.18 10.95 -10.17
CA CYS A 275 1.95 10.71 -9.43
C CYS A 275 2.01 9.26 -8.97
N PRO A 276 2.33 8.96 -7.71
CA PRO A 276 2.49 7.59 -7.26
C PRO A 276 1.28 6.76 -7.62
N ALA A 277 1.50 5.67 -8.37
CA ALA A 277 0.43 4.75 -8.78
C ALA A 277 0.20 3.69 -7.72
N LEU A 278 0.38 4.04 -6.46
CA LEU A 278 0.23 3.11 -5.37
C LEU A 278 -1.20 2.63 -5.19
N ARG A 279 -1.34 1.56 -4.45
CA ARG A 279 -2.62 0.90 -4.13
C ARG A 279 -3.67 1.84 -3.52
N SER A 280 -3.25 2.98 -2.96
CA SER A 280 -4.13 4.09 -2.60
C SER A 280 -4.07 5.16 -3.69
N MET A 281 -5.17 5.35 -4.40
CA MET A 281 -5.27 6.28 -5.53
C MET A 281 -5.27 7.77 -5.14
N ASP A 282 -5.16 8.06 -3.87
CA ASP A 282 -5.43 9.38 -3.31
C ASP A 282 -4.18 10.20 -3.02
N THR A 283 -2.99 9.62 -3.30
CA THR A 283 -1.72 10.33 -3.10
C THR A 283 -1.48 11.30 -4.24
N PRO A 284 -1.45 12.61 -4.00
CA PRO A 284 -1.16 13.58 -5.03
C PRO A 284 0.31 13.51 -5.47
N GLY A 285 0.56 13.71 -6.76
CA GLY A 285 1.88 14.03 -7.26
C GLY A 285 2.23 15.48 -6.90
N ILE A 286 3.33 15.68 -6.17
CA ILE A 286 3.81 17.01 -5.78
C ILE A 286 5.21 17.21 -6.33
N ALA A 287 5.40 18.28 -7.10
CA ALA A 287 6.73 18.72 -7.49
C ALA A 287 7.02 20.13 -6.95
N LEU A 288 8.26 20.30 -6.48
CA LEU A 288 8.82 21.59 -6.05
C LEU A 288 9.89 22.00 -7.04
N PHE A 289 9.96 23.28 -7.32
CA PHE A 289 10.91 23.83 -8.28
C PHE A 289 11.27 25.28 -7.92
N GLU A 290 12.36 25.78 -8.50
CA GLU A 290 12.69 27.21 -8.41
C GLU A 290 11.57 28.05 -9.03
N PRO A 291 11.34 29.29 -8.53
CA PRO A 291 10.27 30.13 -9.02
C PRO A 291 10.28 30.29 -10.53
N VAL A 292 9.16 29.97 -11.16
CA VAL A 292 8.96 30.19 -12.60
C VAL A 292 7.73 31.05 -12.81
N LYS A 293 7.82 31.99 -13.77
CA LYS A 293 6.72 32.91 -14.08
C LYS A 293 6.27 32.74 -15.52
N GLY A 294 4.97 32.66 -15.73
CA GLY A 294 4.40 32.57 -17.07
C GLY A 294 2.88 32.67 -17.09
N ARG A 295 2.33 32.79 -18.30
CA ARG A 295 0.88 32.79 -18.55
C ARG A 295 0.36 31.46 -19.04
N TYR A 296 1.24 30.55 -19.48
CA TYR A 296 0.88 29.26 -20.04
C TYR A 296 1.67 28.20 -19.29
N PHE A 297 0.95 27.27 -18.69
CA PHE A 297 1.52 26.10 -18.02
C PHE A 297 1.00 24.86 -18.71
N ARG A 298 1.89 24.01 -19.21
CA ARG A 298 1.49 22.78 -19.87
C ARG A 298 2.08 21.55 -19.23
N PHE A 299 1.27 20.53 -19.19
CA PHE A 299 1.60 19.21 -18.68
C PHE A 299 1.64 18.23 -19.84
N ILE A 300 2.75 17.58 -20.05
CA ILE A 300 2.94 16.59 -21.11
C ILE A 300 3.02 15.23 -20.45
N THR A 301 2.16 14.30 -20.85
CA THR A 301 2.17 12.97 -20.26
C THR A 301 3.17 12.05 -20.95
N ASN A 302 3.88 11.26 -20.15
CA ASN A 302 4.77 10.21 -20.64
C ASN A 302 4.04 8.90 -20.94
N ARG A 303 2.79 8.78 -20.48
CA ARG A 303 1.89 7.65 -20.73
C ARG A 303 0.44 8.08 -20.54
N GLY A 304 -0.51 7.30 -21.07
CA GLY A 304 -1.93 7.58 -20.81
C GLY A 304 -2.23 7.63 -19.31
N THR A 305 -2.87 8.72 -18.88
CA THR A 305 -3.23 8.95 -17.47
C THR A 305 -4.52 9.74 -17.36
N ASN A 306 -5.22 9.60 -16.24
CA ASN A 306 -6.38 10.42 -15.90
C ASN A 306 -5.95 11.46 -14.87
N ILE A 307 -6.35 12.72 -15.10
CA ILE A 307 -6.09 13.85 -14.21
C ILE A 307 -7.43 14.39 -13.72
N SER A 308 -7.58 14.57 -12.41
CA SER A 308 -8.75 15.21 -11.80
C SER A 308 -8.45 16.61 -11.29
N GLU A 309 -7.33 16.81 -10.62
CA GLU A 309 -7.00 18.09 -10.02
C GLU A 309 -5.59 18.54 -10.42
N VAL A 310 -5.45 19.84 -10.73
CA VAL A 310 -4.16 20.48 -10.96
C VAL A 310 -4.11 21.80 -10.23
N LEU A 311 -3.14 21.97 -9.33
CA LEU A 311 -3.01 23.18 -8.55
C LEU A 311 -1.56 23.67 -8.51
N LEU A 312 -1.29 24.78 -9.20
CA LEU A 312 -0.03 25.51 -9.07
C LEU A 312 -0.07 26.42 -7.84
N ARG A 313 1.04 26.53 -7.13
CA ARG A 313 1.19 27.33 -5.93
C ARG A 313 2.37 28.27 -6.03
N ALA A 314 2.15 29.51 -5.55
CA ALA A 314 3.21 30.52 -5.46
C ALA A 314 4.15 30.28 -4.26
N SER A 315 3.72 29.49 -3.26
CA SER A 315 4.53 29.09 -2.12
C SER A 315 5.03 27.66 -2.26
N ALA A 316 6.12 27.35 -1.55
CA ALA A 316 6.61 25.99 -1.44
C ALA A 316 5.61 25.08 -0.68
N ARG A 317 5.63 23.79 -0.99
CA ARG A 317 4.83 22.77 -0.33
C ARG A 317 5.73 21.70 0.27
N LEU A 318 5.21 20.92 1.22
CA LEU A 318 5.94 19.79 1.76
C LEU A 318 5.90 18.64 0.74
N LYS A 319 7.06 18.32 0.18
CA LYS A 319 7.21 17.19 -0.74
C LYS A 319 7.08 15.87 0.03
N ASP A 320 6.46 14.88 -0.60
CA ASP A 320 6.32 13.52 -0.09
C ASP A 320 5.71 13.47 1.33
N TRP A 321 4.80 14.41 1.63
CA TRP A 321 4.18 14.46 2.95
C TRP A 321 3.38 13.21 3.28
N THR A 322 2.73 12.60 2.29
CA THR A 322 1.99 11.35 2.46
C THR A 322 2.90 10.23 2.93
N ALA A 323 4.06 10.06 2.29
CA ALA A 323 5.06 9.09 2.72
C ALA A 323 5.65 9.41 4.12
N LYS A 324 5.70 10.69 4.49
CA LYS A 324 6.20 11.12 5.81
C LYS A 324 5.19 10.96 6.93
N THR A 325 3.90 10.97 6.63
CA THR A 325 2.81 10.90 7.62
C THR A 325 2.10 9.55 7.65
N ASN A 326 2.36 8.68 6.70
CA ASN A 326 1.72 7.37 6.54
C ASN A 326 2.75 6.24 6.54
N TYR A 327 2.29 5.03 6.85
CA TYR A 327 3.07 3.79 6.71
C TYR A 327 3.14 3.29 5.26
N VAL A 328 2.73 4.09 4.30
CA VAL A 328 2.77 3.74 2.88
C VAL A 328 4.18 4.04 2.37
N LYS A 329 4.88 3.01 1.92
CA LYS A 329 6.09 3.18 1.12
C LYS A 329 5.68 3.55 -0.30
N ASP A 330 6.18 4.67 -0.77
CA ASP A 330 6.18 5.02 -2.18
C ASP A 330 7.14 4.11 -2.96
#